data_feecf2e2ee1ad8cb3d7e9357542c13ca
#
_entry.id   feecf2e2ee1ad8cb3d7e9357542c13ca
#
_cell.length_a   1.000
_cell.length_b   1.000
_cell.length_c   1.000
_cell.angle_alpha   90.00
_cell.angle_beta   90.00
_cell.angle_gamma   90.00
#
_symmetry.space_group_name_H-M   'P 1'
#
loop_
_entity.id
_entity.type
_entity.pdbx_description
1 polymer ?
#
loop_
_entity_poly.entity_id
_entity_poly.type
_entity_poly.pdbx_seq_one_letter_code
_entity_poly.pdbx_strand_id
1 'polypeptide(L)' 'MFTCPNKDLHSVYLDGELSAEYKGKYEEHLKSCPKCQAALKKLEAARDLLKAD' A
#
# COMPACT_ATOMS: atom_id res chain seq x y z
N MET A 1 1.21 18.61 0.66
CA MET A 1 2.04 17.41 0.58
C MET A 1 1.34 16.24 1.27
N PHE A 2 1.41 15.09 0.64
CA PHE A 2 0.73 13.91 1.17
C PHE A 2 1.58 13.28 2.29
N THR A 3 0.98 13.10 3.46
CA THR A 3 1.69 12.48 4.56
C THR A 3 1.56 10.98 4.49
N CYS A 4 2.45 10.27 5.20
CA CYS A 4 2.41 8.82 5.20
C CYS A 4 1.07 8.31 5.72
N PRO A 5 0.43 7.42 4.98
CA PRO A 5 -0.87 6.89 5.41
C PRO A 5 -0.72 5.84 6.51
N ASN A 6 -1.84 5.46 7.08
CA ASN A 6 -1.87 4.41 8.08
C ASN A 6 -1.58 3.06 7.45
N LYS A 7 -1.24 2.09 8.31
CA LYS A 7 -1.04 0.74 7.83
C LYS A 7 -2.29 0.22 7.11
N ASP A 8 -3.45 0.64 7.61
CA ASP A 8 -4.71 0.18 7.04
C ASP A 8 -4.84 0.57 5.58
N LEU A 9 -4.29 1.71 5.21
CA LEU A 9 -4.39 2.15 3.83
C LEU A 9 -3.64 1.22 2.88
N HIS A 10 -2.50 0.72 3.32
CA HIS A 10 -1.76 -0.24 2.49
C HIS A 10 -2.61 -1.48 2.24
N SER A 11 -3.30 -1.94 3.27
CA SER A 11 -4.15 -3.11 3.14
C SER A 11 -5.31 -2.83 2.19
N VAL A 12 -5.93 -1.68 2.33
CA VAL A 12 -7.03 -1.30 1.46
C VAL A 12 -6.56 -1.23 0.01
N TYR A 13 -5.37 -0.69 -0.19
CA TYR A 13 -4.80 -0.60 -1.53
C TYR A 13 -4.61 -1.99 -2.14
N LEU A 14 -4.09 -2.91 -1.36
CA LEU A 14 -3.88 -4.27 -1.85
C LEU A 14 -5.19 -4.99 -2.14
N ASP A 15 -6.21 -4.67 -1.36
CA ASP A 15 -7.53 -5.26 -1.59
C ASP A 15 -8.21 -4.70 -2.82
N GLY A 16 -7.68 -3.60 -3.34
CA GLY A 16 -8.27 -2.97 -4.50
C GLY A 16 -9.49 -2.15 -4.18
N GLU A 17 -9.66 -1.78 -2.92
CA GLU A 17 -10.82 -1.01 -2.49
C GLU A 17 -10.54 0.48 -2.41
N LEU A 18 -9.32 0.87 -2.72
CA LEU A 18 -8.95 2.28 -2.69
C LEU A 18 -9.51 2.97 -3.91
N SER A 19 -10.12 4.14 -3.71
CA SER A 19 -10.68 4.89 -4.82
C SER A 19 -9.58 5.34 -5.77
N ALA A 20 -9.95 5.56 -7.03
CA ALA A 20 -8.97 5.90 -8.05
C ALA A 20 -8.22 7.17 -7.72
N GLU A 21 -8.92 8.16 -7.15
CA GLU A 21 -8.29 9.41 -6.79
C GLU A 21 -7.21 9.20 -5.73
N TYR A 22 -7.56 8.48 -4.70
CA TYR A 22 -6.63 8.19 -3.62
C TYR A 22 -5.50 7.31 -4.09
N LYS A 23 -5.82 6.39 -4.95
CA LYS A 23 -4.83 5.47 -5.47
C LYS A 23 -3.70 6.22 -6.16
N GLY A 24 -4.05 7.20 -6.96
CA GLY A 24 -3.05 8.00 -7.65
C GLY A 24 -2.14 8.72 -6.68
N LYS A 25 -2.73 9.35 -5.68
CA LYS A 25 -1.96 10.08 -4.68
C LYS A 25 -1.09 9.12 -3.87
N TYR A 26 -1.64 7.99 -3.53
CA TYR A 26 -0.91 7.00 -2.75
C TYR A 26 0.31 6.50 -3.51
N GLU A 27 0.13 6.17 -4.77
CA GLU A 27 1.22 5.68 -5.60
C GLU A 27 2.29 6.75 -5.77
N GLU A 28 1.86 7.99 -5.91
CA GLU A 28 2.82 9.09 -6.04
C GLU A 28 3.63 9.24 -4.77
N HIS A 29 2.97 9.09 -3.63
CA HIS A 29 3.67 9.13 -2.36
C HIS A 29 4.67 7.98 -2.24
N LEU A 30 4.29 6.82 -2.73
CA LEU A 30 5.17 5.66 -2.67
C LEU A 30 6.49 5.91 -3.38
N LYS A 31 6.44 6.67 -4.46
CA LYS A 31 7.66 6.95 -5.21
C LYS A 31 8.66 7.74 -4.39
N SER A 32 8.16 8.53 -3.45
CA SER A 32 9.02 9.40 -2.66
C SER A 32 9.29 8.85 -1.26
N CYS A 33 8.55 7.83 -0.84
CA CYS A 33 8.68 7.35 0.53
C CYS A 33 9.07 5.87 0.55
N PRO A 34 10.36 5.58 0.75
CA PRO A 34 10.81 4.19 0.81
C PRO A 34 10.21 3.42 1.97
N LYS A 35 9.86 4.13 3.04
CA LYS A 35 9.25 3.48 4.20
C LYS A 35 7.90 2.86 3.81
N CYS A 36 7.10 3.60 3.06
CA CYS A 36 5.81 3.10 2.62
C CYS A 36 6.00 1.96 1.64
N GLN A 37 7.01 2.06 0.79
CA GLN A 37 7.31 0.97 -0.13
C GLN A 37 7.64 -0.30 0.62
N ALA A 38 8.44 -0.19 1.66
CA ALA A 38 8.81 -1.35 2.45
C ALA A 38 7.60 -1.94 3.17
N ALA A 39 6.76 -1.06 3.71
CA ALA A 39 5.57 -1.52 4.41
C ALA A 39 4.63 -2.25 3.47
N LEU A 40 4.45 -1.70 2.28
CA LEU A 40 3.59 -2.34 1.29
C LEU A 40 4.14 -3.69 0.89
N LYS A 41 5.44 -3.75 0.69
CA LYS A 41 6.08 -5.00 0.30
C LYS A 41 5.91 -6.07 1.36
N LYS A 42 6.02 -5.67 2.62
CA LYS A 42 5.83 -6.60 3.72
C LYS A 42 4.43 -7.17 3.71
N LEU A 43 3.46 -6.31 3.49
CA LEU A 43 2.07 -6.76 3.45
C LEU A 43 1.83 -7.69 2.28
N GLU A 44 2.39 -7.35 1.13
CA GLU A 44 2.25 -8.21 -0.03
C GLU A 44 2.82 -9.60 0.23
N ALA A 45 3.99 -9.64 0.82
CA ALA A 45 4.63 -10.91 1.10
C ALA A 45 3.81 -11.74 2.08
N ALA A 46 3.27 -11.09 3.09
CA ALA A 46 2.45 -11.79 4.07
C ALA A 46 1.19 -12.35 3.42
N ARG A 47 0.56 -11.56 2.57
CA ARG A 47 -0.65 -12.01 1.90
C ARG A 47 -0.34 -13.15 0.94
N ASP A 48 0.80 -13.07 0.30
CA ASP A 48 1.21 -14.10 -0.65
C ASP A 48 1.39 -15.43 0.07
N LEU A 49 1.97 -15.38 1.26
CA LEU A 49 2.17 -16.59 2.05
C LEU A 49 0.84 -17.19 2.47
N LEU A 50 -0.08 -16.33 2.88
CA LEU A 50 -1.40 -16.80 3.31
C LEU A 50 -2.19 -17.34 2.14
N LYS A 51 -1.91 -16.85 0.96
CA LYS A 51 -2.65 -17.22 -0.22
C LYS A 51 -2.12 -18.50 -0.86
N ALA A 52 -0.98 -18.92 -0.43
CA ALA A 52 -0.38 -20.14 -1.01
C ALA A 52 -1.32 -21.30 -0.88
N ASP A 53 -1.62 -21.90 -1.99
CA ASP A 53 -2.47 -23.10 -1.97
C ASP A 53 -1.76 -24.24 -2.59
#